data_2e0f5056b16598c478fdcf86036c4c33
#
_entry.id   2e0f5056b16598c478fdcf86036c4c33
#
_cell.length_a   1.000
_cell.length_b   1.000
_cell.length_c   1.000
_cell.angle_alpha   90.00
_cell.angle_beta   90.00
_cell.angle_gamma   90.00
#
_symmetry.space_group_name_H-M   'P 1'
#
loop_
_entity.id
_entity.type
_entity.pdbx_description
1 polymer ?
#
loop_
_entity_poly.entity_id
_entity_poly.type
_entity_poly.pdbx_seq_one_letter_code
_entity_poly.pdbx_strand_id
1 'polypeptide(L)'
;NVDGKKVVHEKVHNLFGYNMTRAAGEAFERIDPEKRFLMFSRSSYIGMHRYGGIWTGDNKSWWSHILLNLKMMPSLNMCGFLYTGADLGGFGEDTTRDLLLRFLALGVFTPLMRDHSALGTREQECYQFGDTSDFRHVIGVRYRLLPYLYSEYIKAALSDDVYFKPLAFVWPEDKMARGIEDQLVLGNEIMIAPVYTQNAAGRYVYLPEEMKFIKF
;
A
#
# COMPACT_ATOMS: atom_id res chain seq x y z
N ASN A 1 8.46 -17.95 -26.48
CA ASN A 1 9.58 -18.90 -26.44
C ASN A 1 10.29 -18.81 -25.09
N VAL A 2 10.68 -19.91 -24.54
CA VAL A 2 11.56 -19.99 -23.37
C VAL A 2 12.81 -20.75 -23.83
N ASP A 3 13.98 -20.14 -23.67
CA ASP A 3 15.27 -20.68 -24.12
C ASP A 3 15.24 -21.16 -25.58
N GLY A 4 14.61 -20.38 -26.45
CA GLY A 4 14.46 -20.70 -27.87
C GLY A 4 13.40 -21.77 -28.21
N LYS A 5 12.80 -22.40 -27.21
CA LYS A 5 11.77 -23.44 -27.40
C LYS A 5 10.38 -22.85 -27.39
N LYS A 6 9.50 -23.34 -28.27
CA LYS A 6 8.08 -23.02 -28.23
C LYS A 6 7.44 -23.63 -26.98
N VAL A 7 6.73 -22.83 -26.20
CA VAL A 7 5.96 -23.27 -25.04
C VAL A 7 4.51 -22.83 -25.15
N VAL A 8 3.60 -23.56 -24.53
CA VAL A 8 2.19 -23.19 -24.46
C VAL A 8 2.07 -21.93 -23.58
N HIS A 9 1.30 -20.94 -24.03
CA HIS A 9 1.13 -19.66 -23.35
C HIS A 9 0.68 -19.82 -21.89
N GLU A 10 -0.23 -20.74 -21.62
CA GLU A 10 -0.73 -21.03 -20.27
C GLU A 10 0.38 -21.28 -19.25
N LYS A 11 1.47 -21.95 -19.65
CA LYS A 11 2.61 -22.24 -18.77
C LYS A 11 3.46 -21.02 -18.43
N VAL A 12 3.35 -19.94 -19.20
CA VAL A 12 4.20 -18.75 -19.07
C VAL A 12 3.37 -17.46 -18.95
N HIS A 13 2.05 -17.58 -18.87
CA HIS A 13 1.12 -16.46 -18.83
C HIS A 13 1.51 -15.42 -17.75
N ASN A 14 1.74 -15.87 -16.53
CA ASN A 14 2.07 -14.99 -15.41
C ASN A 14 3.46 -14.32 -15.51
N LEU A 15 4.33 -14.84 -16.38
CA LEU A 15 5.65 -14.23 -16.63
C LEU A 15 5.59 -13.07 -17.63
N PHE A 16 4.46 -12.82 -18.26
CA PHE A 16 4.35 -11.75 -19.29
C PHE A 16 4.59 -10.38 -18.67
N GLY A 17 3.81 -10.01 -17.65
CA GLY A 17 3.98 -8.74 -16.93
C GLY A 17 5.34 -8.64 -16.22
N TYR A 18 5.82 -9.73 -15.65
CA TYR A 18 7.15 -9.80 -15.08
C TYR A 18 8.24 -9.44 -16.11
N ASN A 19 8.23 -10.06 -17.28
CA ASN A 19 9.23 -9.82 -18.32
C ASN A 19 9.13 -8.40 -18.90
N MET A 20 7.94 -7.83 -19.02
CA MET A 20 7.78 -6.44 -19.45
C MET A 20 8.43 -5.47 -18.45
N THR A 21 8.15 -5.63 -17.16
CA THR A 21 8.70 -4.79 -16.10
C THR A 21 10.21 -4.97 -15.99
N ARG A 22 10.70 -6.20 -16.08
CA ARG A 22 12.13 -6.50 -16.12
C ARG A 22 12.83 -5.82 -17.28
N ALA A 23 12.31 -5.94 -18.49
CA ALA A 23 12.91 -5.33 -19.69
C ALA A 23 12.99 -3.80 -19.56
N ALA A 24 11.96 -3.16 -19.00
CA ALA A 24 11.98 -1.73 -18.72
C ALA A 24 13.01 -1.36 -17.66
N GLY A 25 13.09 -2.09 -16.55
CA GLY A 25 14.06 -1.87 -15.47
C GLY A 25 15.50 -1.98 -15.96
N GLU A 26 15.82 -3.07 -16.66
CA GLU A 26 17.15 -3.27 -17.28
C GLU A 26 17.50 -2.19 -18.32
N ALA A 27 16.49 -1.63 -19.00
CA ALA A 27 16.71 -0.53 -19.92
C ALA A 27 17.04 0.78 -19.18
N PHE A 28 16.33 1.11 -18.10
CA PHE A 28 16.61 2.29 -17.27
C PHE A 28 18.01 2.22 -16.67
N GLU A 29 18.43 1.08 -16.12
CA GLU A 29 19.77 0.89 -15.58
C GLU A 29 20.89 1.09 -16.62
N ARG A 30 20.65 0.68 -17.87
CA ARG A 30 21.62 0.88 -18.96
C ARG A 30 21.70 2.33 -19.45
N ILE A 31 20.56 3.03 -19.46
CA ILE A 31 20.49 4.41 -19.99
C ILE A 31 21.10 5.40 -19.00
N ASP A 32 20.81 5.24 -17.72
CA ASP A 32 21.29 6.14 -16.67
C ASP A 32 21.49 5.38 -15.34
N PRO A 33 22.63 4.70 -15.16
CA PRO A 33 22.89 3.86 -14.00
C PRO A 33 23.01 4.65 -12.68
N GLU A 34 23.27 5.94 -12.75
CA GLU A 34 23.36 6.81 -11.56
C GLU A 34 21.99 7.32 -11.10
N LYS A 35 20.96 7.18 -11.93
CA LYS A 35 19.63 7.68 -11.63
C LYS A 35 18.73 6.60 -11.03
N ARG A 36 18.14 6.91 -9.89
CA ARG A 36 17.07 6.08 -9.34
C ARG A 36 15.80 6.26 -10.17
N PHE A 37 15.18 5.18 -10.53
CA PHE A 37 13.89 5.15 -11.22
C PHE A 37 12.83 4.49 -10.35
N LEU A 38 11.57 4.81 -10.59
CA LEU A 38 10.43 4.20 -9.95
C LEU A 38 9.51 3.63 -11.02
N MET A 39 9.23 2.34 -10.91
CA MET A 39 8.20 1.66 -11.70
C MET A 39 7.22 0.97 -10.79
N PHE A 40 5.97 0.91 -11.20
CA PHE A 40 4.98 0.03 -10.60
C PHE A 40 4.04 -0.51 -11.68
N SER A 41 3.54 -1.72 -11.49
CA SER A 41 2.74 -2.44 -12.47
C SER A 41 1.62 -3.20 -11.76
N ARG A 42 0.53 -3.47 -12.46
CA ARG A 42 -0.55 -4.31 -11.94
C ARG A 42 -0.24 -5.80 -12.18
N SER A 43 0.12 -6.15 -13.41
CA SER A 43 0.48 -7.52 -13.77
C SER A 43 1.84 -7.87 -13.20
N SER A 44 1.89 -8.84 -12.32
CA SER A 44 3.10 -9.20 -11.59
C SER A 44 3.25 -10.71 -11.42
N TYR A 45 4.44 -11.11 -11.07
CA TYR A 45 4.79 -12.46 -10.64
C TYR A 45 5.93 -12.39 -9.64
N ILE A 46 6.15 -13.47 -8.90
CA ILE A 46 7.25 -13.57 -7.93
C ILE A 46 8.58 -13.21 -8.60
N GLY A 47 9.38 -12.40 -7.92
CA GLY A 47 10.64 -11.86 -8.45
C GLY A 47 10.53 -10.51 -9.15
N MET A 48 9.32 -10.05 -9.55
CA MET A 48 9.14 -8.72 -10.18
C MET A 48 9.44 -7.57 -9.22
N HIS A 49 9.33 -7.78 -7.92
CA HIS A 49 9.67 -6.79 -6.89
C HIS A 49 11.08 -6.20 -7.01
N ARG A 50 12.00 -6.91 -7.67
CA ARG A 50 13.36 -6.43 -7.97
C ARG A 50 13.41 -5.31 -9.02
N TYR A 51 12.35 -5.16 -9.79
CA TYR A 51 12.28 -4.20 -10.92
C TYR A 51 11.22 -3.12 -10.69
N GLY A 52 10.22 -3.37 -9.86
CA GLY A 52 9.16 -2.40 -9.63
C GLY A 52 8.21 -2.80 -8.51
N GLY A 53 7.39 -1.85 -8.11
CA GLY A 53 6.30 -2.05 -7.18
C GLY A 53 5.01 -2.49 -7.84
N ILE A 54 3.94 -2.54 -7.05
CA ILE A 54 2.61 -2.95 -7.48
C ILE A 54 1.56 -2.07 -6.80
N TRP A 55 0.44 -1.80 -7.49
CA TRP A 55 -0.76 -1.30 -6.82
C TRP A 55 -1.85 -2.37 -6.87
N THR A 56 -2.86 -2.21 -6.02
CA THR A 56 -3.89 -3.23 -5.83
C THR A 56 -4.96 -3.28 -6.93
N GLY A 57 -4.80 -2.50 -7.98
CA GLY A 57 -5.68 -2.50 -9.16
C GLY A 57 -6.93 -1.66 -8.97
N ASP A 58 -7.98 -1.99 -9.71
CA ASP A 58 -9.23 -1.23 -9.84
C ASP A 58 -10.16 -1.47 -8.64
N ASN A 59 -9.76 -0.99 -7.48
CA ASN A 59 -10.61 -1.01 -6.29
C ASN A 59 -11.81 -0.05 -6.45
N LYS A 60 -12.83 -0.24 -5.63
CA LYS A 60 -14.06 0.56 -5.66
C LYS A 60 -14.09 1.61 -4.54
N SER A 61 -14.90 2.65 -4.74
CA SER A 61 -15.23 3.64 -3.72
C SER A 61 -16.15 3.05 -2.65
N TRP A 62 -15.66 2.00 -1.98
CA TRP A 62 -16.37 1.26 -0.95
C TRP A 62 -15.60 1.25 0.37
N TRP A 63 -16.32 1.39 1.45
CA TRP A 63 -15.75 1.34 2.80
C TRP A 63 -14.99 0.04 3.09
N SER A 64 -15.53 -1.09 2.62
CA SER A 64 -14.89 -2.41 2.76
C SER A 64 -13.52 -2.49 2.07
N HIS A 65 -13.27 -1.65 1.06
CA HIS A 65 -11.99 -1.64 0.35
C HIS A 65 -10.86 -0.96 1.13
N ILE A 66 -11.18 -0.13 2.14
CA ILE A 66 -10.16 0.35 3.10
C ILE A 66 -9.59 -0.83 3.88
N LEU A 67 -10.47 -1.68 4.46
CA LEU A 67 -10.05 -2.87 5.19
C LEU A 67 -9.39 -3.91 4.29
N LEU A 68 -9.93 -4.11 3.07
CA LEU A 68 -9.33 -5.03 2.09
C LEU A 68 -7.87 -4.64 1.79
N ASN A 69 -7.61 -3.37 1.51
CA ASN A 69 -6.26 -2.90 1.23
C ASN A 69 -5.34 -3.02 2.45
N LEU A 70 -5.83 -2.71 3.65
CA LEU A 70 -5.06 -2.93 4.88
C LEU A 70 -4.60 -4.39 5.00
N LYS A 71 -5.49 -5.36 4.74
CA LYS A 71 -5.17 -6.80 4.80
C LYS A 71 -4.26 -7.27 3.67
N MET A 72 -4.33 -6.65 2.50
CA MET A 72 -3.47 -7.02 1.36
C MET A 72 -2.03 -6.57 1.53
N MET A 73 -1.77 -5.44 2.20
CA MET A 73 -0.42 -4.87 2.32
C MET A 73 0.62 -5.85 2.91
N PRO A 74 0.40 -6.51 4.06
CA PRO A 74 1.37 -7.45 4.59
C PRO A 74 1.55 -8.69 3.69
N SER A 75 0.50 -9.15 3.02
CA SER A 75 0.61 -10.28 2.08
C SER A 75 1.48 -9.93 0.88
N LEU A 76 1.35 -8.73 0.34
CA LEU A 76 2.20 -8.24 -0.75
C LEU A 76 3.65 -8.06 -0.28
N ASN A 77 3.87 -7.56 0.94
CA ASN A 77 5.21 -7.44 1.51
C ASN A 77 5.89 -8.82 1.67
N MET A 78 5.15 -9.84 2.12
CA MET A 78 5.67 -11.22 2.19
C MET A 78 6.04 -11.81 0.82
N CYS A 79 5.45 -11.28 -0.26
CA CYS A 79 5.84 -11.61 -1.64
C CYS A 79 7.01 -10.75 -2.17
N GLY A 80 7.59 -9.89 -1.33
CA GLY A 80 8.70 -9.00 -1.67
C GLY A 80 8.26 -7.63 -2.21
N PHE A 81 6.96 -7.39 -2.42
CA PHE A 81 6.46 -6.09 -2.90
C PHE A 81 6.32 -5.09 -1.74
N LEU A 82 7.41 -4.43 -1.38
CA LEU A 82 7.38 -3.37 -0.38
C LEU A 82 6.73 -2.09 -0.91
N TYR A 83 7.01 -1.72 -2.18
CA TYR A 83 6.38 -0.56 -2.81
C TYR A 83 4.99 -0.93 -3.31
N THR A 84 4.00 -0.64 -2.49
CA THR A 84 2.61 -0.96 -2.77
C THR A 84 1.65 0.09 -2.21
N GLY A 85 0.44 0.12 -2.73
CA GLY A 85 -0.66 0.98 -2.31
C GLY A 85 -1.90 0.73 -3.14
N ALA A 86 -2.94 1.51 -2.86
CA ALA A 86 -4.22 1.46 -3.55
C ALA A 86 -4.51 2.77 -4.27
N ASP A 87 -5.52 2.77 -5.13
CA ASP A 87 -6.17 3.97 -5.62
C ASP A 87 -7.05 4.53 -4.48
N LEU A 88 -6.56 5.58 -3.83
CA LEU A 88 -7.22 6.14 -2.65
C LEU A 88 -8.51 6.88 -3.07
N GLY A 89 -9.56 6.68 -2.31
CA GLY A 89 -10.90 7.10 -2.68
C GLY A 89 -11.68 6.08 -3.49
N GLY A 90 -10.97 5.17 -4.17
CA GLY A 90 -11.48 4.15 -5.08
C GLY A 90 -11.33 4.53 -6.54
N PHE A 91 -10.93 3.55 -7.37
CA PHE A 91 -10.81 3.73 -8.81
C PHE A 91 -12.18 3.75 -9.49
N GLY A 92 -13.04 2.78 -9.16
CA GLY A 92 -14.39 2.69 -9.70
C GLY A 92 -15.44 3.25 -8.77
N GLU A 93 -16.51 3.79 -9.36
CA GLU A 93 -17.63 4.44 -8.69
C GLU A 93 -17.28 5.80 -8.06
N ASP A 94 -18.30 6.52 -7.58
CA ASP A 94 -18.16 7.86 -7.04
C ASP A 94 -17.83 7.81 -5.56
N THR A 95 -16.69 8.38 -5.20
CA THR A 95 -16.33 8.53 -3.80
C THR A 95 -17.10 9.66 -3.12
N THR A 96 -17.13 9.62 -1.80
CA THR A 96 -17.61 10.72 -0.96
C THR A 96 -16.45 11.37 -0.23
N ARG A 97 -16.65 12.62 0.24
CA ARG A 97 -15.64 13.34 1.03
C ARG A 97 -15.13 12.51 2.21
N ASP A 98 -16.04 11.89 2.96
CA ASP A 98 -15.68 11.11 4.16
C ASP A 98 -14.91 9.84 3.79
N LEU A 99 -15.35 9.11 2.78
CA LEU A 99 -14.65 7.92 2.29
C LEU A 99 -13.23 8.26 1.82
N LEU A 100 -13.09 9.30 1.00
CA LEU A 100 -11.77 9.74 0.53
C LEU A 100 -10.86 10.11 1.71
N LEU A 101 -11.37 10.89 2.67
CA LEU A 101 -10.59 11.31 3.84
C LEU A 101 -10.11 10.10 4.66
N ARG A 102 -10.98 9.11 4.89
CA ARG A 102 -10.62 7.87 5.62
C ARG A 102 -9.66 7.00 4.82
N PHE A 103 -9.84 6.93 3.50
CA PHE A 103 -8.92 6.18 2.65
C PHE A 103 -7.53 6.84 2.60
N LEU A 104 -7.49 8.18 2.52
CA LEU A 104 -6.23 8.94 2.62
C LEU A 104 -5.55 8.73 3.97
N ALA A 105 -6.31 8.63 5.06
CA ALA A 105 -5.76 8.36 6.39
C ALA A 105 -5.03 7.00 6.46
N LEU A 106 -5.49 5.97 5.73
CA LEU A 106 -4.71 4.75 5.52
C LEU A 106 -3.51 5.01 4.59
N GLY A 107 -3.74 5.73 3.49
CA GLY A 107 -2.74 6.04 2.47
C GLY A 107 -1.52 6.80 2.99
N VAL A 108 -1.66 7.54 4.11
CA VAL A 108 -0.53 8.22 4.79
C VAL A 108 0.64 7.27 5.02
N PHE A 109 0.38 6.01 5.30
CA PHE A 109 1.37 5.01 5.67
C PHE A 109 1.87 4.17 4.49
N THR A 110 1.16 4.16 3.37
CA THR A 110 1.52 3.33 2.21
C THR A 110 2.65 3.96 1.40
N PRO A 111 3.62 3.19 0.89
CA PRO A 111 4.65 3.71 -0.01
C PRO A 111 4.07 4.40 -1.24
N LEU A 112 3.12 3.78 -1.94
CA LEU A 112 2.32 4.42 -2.97
C LEU A 112 1.11 5.09 -2.33
N MET A 113 1.10 6.43 -2.29
CA MET A 113 -0.05 7.24 -1.89
C MET A 113 -0.55 8.02 -3.11
N ARG A 114 -1.61 7.53 -3.73
CA ARG A 114 -2.16 8.08 -4.98
C ARG A 114 -3.67 8.17 -4.91
N ASP A 115 -4.21 9.36 -5.15
CA ASP A 115 -5.62 9.56 -5.50
C ASP A 115 -5.79 9.30 -7.00
N HIS A 116 -6.67 8.39 -7.37
CA HIS A 116 -6.86 8.01 -8.76
C HIS A 116 -8.24 7.38 -8.99
N SER A 117 -8.94 7.86 -10.03
CA SER A 117 -10.28 7.39 -10.40
C SER A 117 -10.40 7.08 -11.88
N ALA A 118 -11.44 6.31 -12.24
CA ALA A 118 -11.74 5.96 -13.61
C ALA A 118 -12.38 7.14 -14.36
N LEU A 119 -12.19 7.16 -15.66
CA LEU A 119 -12.90 8.10 -16.53
C LEU A 119 -14.43 7.91 -16.38
N GLY A 120 -15.13 9.01 -16.20
CA GLY A 120 -16.59 9.05 -16.06
C GLY A 120 -17.11 8.88 -14.64
N THR A 121 -16.23 8.70 -13.64
CA THR A 121 -16.59 8.84 -12.23
C THR A 121 -16.51 10.31 -11.80
N ARG A 122 -16.97 10.62 -10.57
CA ARG A 122 -16.80 11.94 -9.98
C ARG A 122 -15.32 12.32 -9.89
N GLU A 123 -15.00 13.56 -10.21
CA GLU A 123 -13.72 14.15 -9.88
C GLU A 123 -13.52 14.11 -8.36
N GLN A 124 -12.40 13.55 -7.90
CA GLN A 124 -12.22 13.23 -6.48
C GLN A 124 -10.98 13.86 -5.84
N GLU A 125 -10.33 14.79 -6.54
CA GLU A 125 -9.25 15.56 -5.94
C GLU A 125 -9.77 16.32 -4.70
N CYS A 126 -8.95 16.40 -3.68
CA CYS A 126 -9.37 16.93 -2.37
C CYS A 126 -10.07 18.30 -2.44
N TYR A 127 -9.69 19.17 -3.39
CA TYR A 127 -10.29 20.50 -3.56
C TYR A 127 -11.70 20.46 -4.18
N GLN A 128 -12.17 19.36 -4.71
CA GLN A 128 -13.53 19.20 -5.23
C GLN A 128 -14.60 19.10 -4.12
N PHE A 129 -14.18 18.82 -2.89
CA PHE A 129 -15.09 18.60 -1.75
C PHE A 129 -15.25 19.81 -0.83
N GLY A 130 -14.93 21.02 -1.31
CA GLY A 130 -15.09 22.25 -0.55
C GLY A 130 -13.97 22.48 0.46
N ASP A 131 -14.27 22.57 1.77
CA ASP A 131 -13.23 22.80 2.79
C ASP A 131 -12.18 21.70 2.79
N THR A 132 -10.93 22.10 2.57
CA THR A 132 -9.76 21.22 2.47
C THR A 132 -8.96 21.07 3.75
N SER A 133 -9.41 21.63 4.86
CA SER A 133 -8.67 21.68 6.14
C SER A 133 -8.30 20.28 6.63
N ASP A 134 -9.26 19.33 6.64
CA ASP A 134 -9.01 17.94 7.05
C ASP A 134 -8.06 17.22 6.12
N PHE A 135 -8.22 17.41 4.81
CA PHE A 135 -7.31 16.81 3.82
C PHE A 135 -5.88 17.32 3.99
N ARG A 136 -5.72 18.63 4.19
CA ARG A 136 -4.40 19.24 4.48
C ARG A 136 -3.80 18.69 5.77
N HIS A 137 -4.63 18.47 6.80
CA HIS A 137 -4.17 17.86 8.04
C HIS A 137 -3.63 16.44 7.79
N VAL A 138 -4.41 15.57 7.16
CA VAL A 138 -4.03 14.18 6.86
C VAL A 138 -2.77 14.12 5.99
N ILE A 139 -2.72 14.89 4.90
CA ILE A 139 -1.54 14.97 4.03
C ILE A 139 -0.34 15.54 4.79
N GLY A 140 -0.56 16.54 5.66
CA GLY A 140 0.47 17.09 6.53
C GLY A 140 1.09 16.06 7.49
N VAL A 141 0.28 15.12 8.00
CA VAL A 141 0.81 13.96 8.77
C VAL A 141 1.77 13.15 7.92
N ARG A 142 1.41 12.83 6.67
CA ARG A 142 2.29 12.14 5.73
C ARG A 142 3.65 12.84 5.60
N TYR A 143 3.62 14.14 5.34
CA TYR A 143 4.85 14.91 5.13
C TYR A 143 5.76 14.92 6.37
N ARG A 144 5.18 14.97 7.57
CA ARG A 144 5.97 14.86 8.82
C ARG A 144 6.56 13.47 9.03
N LEU A 145 5.85 12.42 8.59
CA LEU A 145 6.29 11.04 8.73
C LEU A 145 7.25 10.56 7.63
N LEU A 146 7.40 11.30 6.51
CA LEU A 146 8.24 10.86 5.38
C LEU A 146 9.63 10.37 5.77
N PRO A 147 10.40 11.03 6.64
CA PRO A 147 11.72 10.54 7.04
C PRO A 147 11.64 9.16 7.72
N TYR A 148 10.65 8.95 8.58
CA TYR A 148 10.42 7.67 9.24
C TYR A 148 9.98 6.59 8.22
N LEU A 149 8.97 6.88 7.41
CA LEU A 149 8.45 5.96 6.39
C LEU A 149 9.54 5.51 5.42
N TYR A 150 10.36 6.46 4.98
CA TYR A 150 11.50 6.16 4.08
C TYR A 150 12.54 5.29 4.78
N SER A 151 12.87 5.58 6.03
CA SER A 151 13.85 4.82 6.81
C SER A 151 13.39 3.38 7.03
N GLU A 152 12.13 3.17 7.43
CA GLU A 152 11.58 1.84 7.65
C GLU A 152 11.44 1.06 6.32
N TYR A 153 11.10 1.75 5.22
CA TYR A 153 11.08 1.14 3.89
C TYR A 153 12.47 0.63 3.48
N ILE A 154 13.50 1.46 3.64
CA ILE A 154 14.88 1.07 3.30
C ILE A 154 15.41 -0.02 4.22
N LYS A 155 15.10 0.03 5.52
CA LYS A 155 15.45 -1.06 6.46
C LYS A 155 14.84 -2.38 6.00
N ALA A 156 13.53 -2.41 5.71
CA ALA A 156 12.86 -3.61 5.25
C ALA A 156 13.48 -4.14 3.94
N ALA A 157 13.80 -3.26 2.98
CA ALA A 157 14.42 -3.64 1.71
C ALA A 157 15.84 -4.21 1.86
N LEU A 158 16.63 -3.70 2.82
CA LEU A 158 18.02 -4.14 3.03
C LEU A 158 18.14 -5.38 3.92
N SER A 159 17.12 -5.66 4.73
CA SER A 159 17.13 -6.76 5.70
C SER A 159 16.21 -7.92 5.30
N ASP A 160 15.63 -7.88 4.10
CA ASP A 160 14.62 -8.86 3.64
C ASP A 160 13.44 -9.00 4.63
N ASP A 161 13.06 -7.89 5.27
CA ASP A 161 11.95 -7.81 6.23
C ASP A 161 10.69 -7.26 5.57
N VAL A 162 9.58 -7.25 6.28
CA VAL A 162 8.30 -6.69 5.83
C VAL A 162 8.10 -5.28 6.40
N TYR A 163 7.61 -4.37 5.56
CA TYR A 163 7.32 -3.00 5.95
C TYR A 163 6.05 -2.89 6.81
N PHE A 164 5.01 -3.67 6.46
CA PHE A 164 3.78 -3.81 7.22
C PHE A 164 3.73 -5.18 7.90
N LYS A 165 3.60 -5.18 9.21
CA LYS A 165 3.56 -6.39 10.04
C LYS A 165 2.16 -6.60 10.63
N PRO A 166 1.51 -7.75 10.44
CA PRO A 166 0.38 -8.13 11.28
C PRO A 166 0.79 -8.14 12.75
N LEU A 167 -0.14 -7.86 13.66
CA LEU A 167 0.16 -7.89 15.10
C LEU A 167 0.73 -9.24 15.53
N ALA A 168 0.25 -10.33 14.93
CA ALA A 168 0.75 -11.68 15.15
C ALA A 168 2.26 -11.86 14.89
N PHE A 169 2.86 -11.04 14.04
CA PHE A 169 4.32 -11.11 13.76
C PHE A 169 5.15 -10.44 14.85
N VAL A 170 4.59 -9.40 15.46
CA VAL A 170 5.28 -8.62 16.51
C VAL A 170 5.05 -9.26 17.87
N TRP A 171 3.84 -9.77 18.14
CA TRP A 171 3.45 -10.42 19.39
C TRP A 171 2.91 -11.84 19.15
N PRO A 172 3.79 -12.79 18.77
CA PRO A 172 3.35 -14.16 18.40
C PRO A 172 2.79 -14.95 19.56
N GLU A 173 3.15 -14.63 20.80
CA GLU A 173 2.64 -15.32 22.00
C GLU A 173 1.32 -14.73 22.52
N ASP A 174 0.96 -13.53 22.07
CA ASP A 174 -0.30 -12.88 22.44
C ASP A 174 -1.47 -13.47 21.63
N LYS A 175 -2.35 -14.20 22.31
CA LYS A 175 -3.50 -14.86 21.70
C LYS A 175 -4.50 -13.87 21.07
N MET A 176 -4.63 -12.67 21.67
CA MET A 176 -5.50 -11.62 21.11
C MET A 176 -4.88 -11.02 19.86
N ALA A 177 -3.60 -10.68 19.89
CA ALA A 177 -2.87 -10.13 18.75
C ALA A 177 -2.94 -11.03 17.51
N ARG A 178 -2.92 -12.36 17.70
CA ARG A 178 -3.07 -13.34 16.61
C ARG A 178 -4.39 -13.25 15.85
N GLY A 179 -5.46 -12.80 16.51
CA GLY A 179 -6.80 -12.68 15.93
C GLY A 179 -7.11 -11.29 15.35
N ILE A 180 -6.21 -10.33 15.48
CA ILE A 180 -6.43 -8.97 15.00
C ILE A 180 -6.05 -8.87 13.50
N GLU A 181 -7.06 -8.59 12.67
CA GLU A 181 -6.89 -8.50 11.22
C GLU A 181 -7.07 -7.09 10.65
N ASP A 182 -7.41 -6.13 11.49
CA ASP A 182 -7.75 -4.76 11.11
C ASP A 182 -6.80 -3.71 11.70
N GLN A 183 -5.63 -4.17 12.14
CA GLN A 183 -4.52 -3.35 12.61
C GLN A 183 -3.20 -3.90 12.08
N LEU A 184 -2.25 -3.01 11.81
CA LEU A 184 -0.90 -3.36 11.37
C LEU A 184 0.12 -2.57 12.19
N VAL A 185 1.34 -3.09 12.28
CA VAL A 185 2.52 -2.34 12.73
C VAL A 185 3.35 -1.98 11.50
N LEU A 186 3.70 -0.71 11.36
CA LEU A 186 4.61 -0.20 10.35
C LEU A 186 6.00 -0.09 10.96
N GLY A 187 6.95 -0.77 10.33
CA GLY A 187 8.27 -0.89 10.93
C GLY A 187 8.18 -1.54 12.31
N ASN A 188 8.67 -0.85 13.33
CA ASN A 188 8.64 -1.34 14.71
C ASN A 188 7.88 -0.42 15.68
N GLU A 189 7.46 0.77 15.25
CA GLU A 189 7.06 1.85 16.17
C GLU A 189 5.60 2.33 15.98
N ILE A 190 5.03 2.22 14.79
CA ILE A 190 3.72 2.81 14.50
C ILE A 190 2.67 1.73 14.32
N MET A 191 1.63 1.76 15.15
CA MET A 191 0.43 0.96 14.92
C MET A 191 -0.56 1.72 14.02
N ILE A 192 -1.05 1.05 13.00
CA ILE A 192 -2.05 1.54 12.05
C ILE A 192 -3.38 0.88 12.36
N ALA A 193 -4.41 1.69 12.63
CA ALA A 193 -5.76 1.24 12.93
C ALA A 193 -6.80 2.15 12.25
N PRO A 194 -7.02 2.03 10.92
CA PRO A 194 -7.90 2.93 10.20
C PRO A 194 -9.37 2.75 10.60
N VAL A 195 -10.15 3.81 10.46
CA VAL A 195 -11.61 3.73 10.49
C VAL A 195 -12.07 3.34 9.08
N TYR A 196 -12.76 2.23 8.96
CA TYR A 196 -13.21 1.64 7.69
C TYR A 196 -14.72 1.38 7.63
N THR A 197 -15.48 2.01 8.54
CA THR A 197 -16.94 1.91 8.59
C THR A 197 -17.55 3.29 8.41
N GLN A 198 -18.55 3.38 7.54
CA GLN A 198 -19.25 4.63 7.27
C GLN A 198 -19.92 5.17 8.55
N ASN A 199 -19.90 6.50 8.71
CA ASN A 199 -20.49 7.23 9.84
C ASN A 199 -19.94 6.83 11.23
N ALA A 200 -18.84 6.07 11.29
CA ALA A 200 -18.23 5.74 12.57
C ALA A 200 -17.48 6.92 13.17
N ALA A 201 -17.81 7.28 14.40
CA ALA A 201 -17.07 8.30 15.16
C ALA A 201 -15.70 7.78 15.66
N GLY A 202 -15.48 6.48 15.66
CA GLY A 202 -14.25 5.82 16.08
C GLY A 202 -14.36 4.30 16.00
N ARG A 203 -13.38 3.61 16.54
CA ARG A 203 -13.38 2.14 16.62
C ARG A 203 -12.59 1.66 17.84
N TYR A 204 -12.82 0.41 18.23
CA TYR A 204 -11.97 -0.25 19.19
C TYR A 204 -10.62 -0.60 18.56
N VAL A 205 -9.54 -0.40 19.31
CA VAL A 205 -8.17 -0.73 18.93
C VAL A 205 -7.59 -1.61 20.03
N TYR A 206 -7.08 -2.76 19.65
CA TYR A 206 -6.34 -3.62 20.56
C TYR A 206 -4.93 -3.06 20.76
N LEU A 207 -4.52 -2.85 21.98
CA LEU A 207 -3.19 -2.39 22.36
C LEU A 207 -2.53 -3.48 23.23
N PRO A 208 -1.47 -4.13 22.75
CA PRO A 208 -0.64 -5.00 23.60
C PRO A 208 -0.07 -4.23 24.80
N GLU A 209 0.16 -4.92 25.93
CA GLU A 209 0.58 -4.31 27.21
C GLU A 209 1.88 -3.48 27.10
N GLU A 210 2.74 -3.84 26.17
CA GLU A 210 4.05 -3.16 25.97
C GLU A 210 3.95 -1.84 25.18
N MET A 211 2.80 -1.51 24.62
CA MET A 211 2.62 -0.32 23.80
C MET A 211 2.38 0.94 24.64
N LYS A 212 3.04 2.01 24.25
CA LYS A 212 2.75 3.36 24.76
C LYS A 212 1.97 4.15 23.73
N PHE A 213 0.91 4.82 24.18
CA PHE A 213 0.14 5.72 23.33
C PHE A 213 0.78 7.11 23.31
N ILE A 214 1.06 7.62 22.11
CA ILE A 214 1.52 8.99 21.91
C ILE A 214 0.54 9.67 20.94
N LYS A 215 -0.01 10.80 21.35
CA LYS A 215 -0.87 11.62 20.48
C LYS A 215 -0.01 12.48 19.56
N PHE A 216 -0.28 12.45 18.27
CA PHE A 216 0.33 13.32 17.26
C PHE A 216 -0.35 14.69 17.21
#